data_364e625763377af52d05117f0ea162f1
#
_entry.id   364e625763377af52d05117f0ea162f1
#
_cell.length_a   1.000
_cell.length_b   1.000
_cell.length_c   1.000
_cell.angle_alpha   90.00
_cell.angle_beta   90.00
_cell.angle_gamma   90.00
#
_symmetry.space_group_name_H-M   'P 1'
#
loop_
_entity.id
_entity.type
_entity.pdbx_description
1 polymer ?
#
loop_
_entity_poly.entity_id
_entity_poly.type
_entity_poly.pdbx_seq_one_letter_code
_entity_poly.pdbx_strand_id
1 'polypeptide(L)'
;MSKRILLLGSTGKMGLALRHIFRDAYLIIGKNSHDFDALNFEQVRTIIGESSPDIVINTVAFLGIDPCEKEPERAFRLNTLYPKFLAELSNSNGFLLIHFSTDAVFSDEKGDFYTEKDCPRPLNLYGFTKYGGDCFIQAITKRYYLFRIPVLFGEATKNNQFVEKMLQKIHEGQKVLKISGNIISSPTYSRDVAREVWRIMDASYQFGLYHIANEGKASLYDLMKEITENLNLDVEVEAASYKEFPFLGIKNTFTPIKSEKISPLRHWKEAVKGYCNNIEKGVHSSDRL
;
A
#
# COMPACT_ATOMS: atom_id res chain seq x y z
N MET A 1 11.92 23.71 14.66
CA MET A 1 10.50 23.28 14.81
C MET A 1 10.35 21.92 14.13
N SER A 2 9.61 20.99 14.72
CA SER A 2 9.31 19.69 14.10
C SER A 2 8.46 19.91 12.84
N LYS A 3 8.81 19.24 11.74
CA LYS A 3 8.04 19.33 10.49
C LYS A 3 6.64 18.74 10.69
N ARG A 4 5.63 19.37 10.08
CA ARG A 4 4.23 18.94 10.11
C ARG A 4 3.91 18.03 8.94
N ILE A 5 3.37 16.86 9.24
CA ILE A 5 2.87 15.90 8.26
C ILE A 5 1.35 15.89 8.30
N LEU A 6 0.70 16.17 7.17
CA LEU A 6 -0.70 15.84 6.96
C LEU A 6 -0.77 14.43 6.34
N LEU A 7 -1.30 13.47 7.12
CA LEU A 7 -1.43 12.08 6.70
C LEU A 7 -2.89 11.80 6.30
N LEU A 8 -3.14 11.71 5.01
CA LEU A 8 -4.44 11.40 4.41
C LEU A 8 -4.61 9.88 4.29
N GLY A 9 -5.67 9.35 4.87
CA GLY A 9 -5.91 7.91 5.01
C GLY A 9 -5.24 7.29 6.25
N SER A 10 -5.18 8.05 7.35
CA SER A 10 -4.45 7.74 8.59
C SER A 10 -4.87 6.44 9.32
N THR A 11 -6.05 5.89 9.02
CA THR A 11 -6.58 4.64 9.59
C THR A 11 -6.41 3.42 8.69
N GLY A 12 -5.92 3.59 7.46
CA GLY A 12 -5.57 2.49 6.57
C GLY A 12 -4.26 1.80 7.00
N LYS A 13 -3.97 0.62 6.44
CA LYS A 13 -2.78 -0.18 6.76
C LYS A 13 -1.48 0.63 6.68
N MET A 14 -1.25 1.35 5.58
CA MET A 14 -0.09 2.23 5.46
C MET A 14 -0.16 3.42 6.42
N GLY A 15 -1.35 4.01 6.62
CA GLY A 15 -1.56 5.10 7.55
C GLY A 15 -1.16 4.74 8.99
N LEU A 16 -1.58 3.55 9.46
CA LEU A 16 -1.22 3.04 10.79
C LEU A 16 0.29 2.82 10.92
N ALA A 17 0.91 2.18 9.92
CA ALA A 17 2.34 1.92 9.92
C ALA A 17 3.16 3.22 9.94
N LEU A 18 2.77 4.22 9.14
CA LEU A 18 3.42 5.54 9.10
C LEU A 18 3.25 6.28 10.43
N ARG A 19 2.05 6.30 11.01
CA ARG A 19 1.83 6.89 12.35
C ARG A 19 2.73 6.26 13.39
N HIS A 20 2.82 4.93 13.40
CA HIS A 20 3.65 4.20 14.35
C HIS A 20 5.15 4.54 14.23
N ILE A 21 5.67 4.63 13.01
CA ILE A 21 7.10 4.86 12.77
C ILE A 21 7.48 6.34 12.91
N PHE A 22 6.58 7.27 12.56
CA PHE A 22 6.90 8.70 12.45
C PHE A 22 6.56 9.50 13.70
N ARG A 23 5.83 8.93 14.67
CA ARG A 23 5.26 9.62 15.83
C ARG A 23 6.26 10.42 16.69
N ASP A 24 7.51 9.93 16.77
CA ASP A 24 8.52 10.54 17.63
C ASP A 24 9.37 11.59 16.88
N ALA A 25 9.29 11.64 15.55
CA ALA A 25 10.10 12.51 14.71
C ALA A 25 9.32 13.70 14.10
N TYR A 26 7.99 13.57 13.95
CA TYR A 26 7.16 14.52 13.26
C TYR A 26 5.87 14.85 14.01
N LEU A 27 5.33 16.06 13.79
CA LEU A 27 3.96 16.39 14.20
C LEU A 27 2.99 15.86 13.14
N ILE A 28 2.26 14.77 13.45
CA ILE A 28 1.36 14.11 12.51
C ILE A 28 -0.08 14.58 12.71
N ILE A 29 -0.67 15.17 11.68
CA ILE A 29 -2.10 15.49 11.58
C ILE A 29 -2.74 14.39 10.72
N GLY A 30 -3.36 13.40 11.36
CA GLY A 30 -4.01 12.27 10.67
C GLY A 30 -5.44 12.62 10.28
N LYS A 31 -5.80 12.36 9.03
CA LYS A 31 -7.18 12.50 8.50
C LYS A 31 -7.62 11.20 7.84
N ASN A 32 -8.87 10.86 7.98
CA ASN A 32 -9.49 9.65 7.42
C ASN A 32 -10.87 9.95 6.81
N SER A 33 -11.60 8.93 6.35
CA SER A 33 -12.89 9.09 5.67
C SER A 33 -14.04 9.63 6.54
N HIS A 34 -13.86 9.77 7.85
CA HIS A 34 -14.80 10.46 8.74
C HIS A 34 -14.51 11.95 8.83
N ASP A 35 -13.27 12.36 8.54
CA ASP A 35 -12.83 13.75 8.61
C ASP A 35 -13.09 14.51 7.31
N PHE A 36 -13.06 13.83 6.15
CA PHE A 36 -13.23 14.44 4.84
C PHE A 36 -13.59 13.42 3.75
N ASP A 37 -14.21 13.91 2.67
CA ASP A 37 -14.38 13.20 1.42
C ASP A 37 -13.26 13.59 0.44
N ALA A 38 -12.42 12.62 0.05
CA ALA A 38 -11.34 12.82 -0.92
C ALA A 38 -11.84 13.17 -2.34
N LEU A 39 -13.11 12.95 -2.64
CA LEU A 39 -13.77 13.37 -3.89
C LEU A 39 -14.27 14.82 -3.83
N ASN A 40 -14.34 15.43 -2.66
CA ASN A 40 -14.63 16.84 -2.46
C ASN A 40 -13.33 17.66 -2.39
N PHE A 41 -12.89 18.17 -3.53
CA PHE A 41 -11.60 18.88 -3.65
C PHE A 41 -11.55 20.19 -2.85
N GLU A 42 -12.68 20.83 -2.57
CA GLU A 42 -12.73 22.00 -1.70
C GLU A 42 -12.46 21.62 -0.24
N GLN A 43 -13.01 20.52 0.26
CA GLN A 43 -12.66 20.02 1.59
C GLN A 43 -11.16 19.67 1.68
N VAL A 44 -10.61 19.04 0.65
CA VAL A 44 -9.17 18.71 0.60
C VAL A 44 -8.32 19.98 0.64
N ARG A 45 -8.68 21.03 -0.12
CA ARG A 45 -8.03 22.34 -0.11
C ARG A 45 -8.08 22.99 1.27
N THR A 46 -9.26 22.99 1.90
CA THR A 46 -9.46 23.56 3.24
C THR A 46 -8.57 22.89 4.28
N ILE A 47 -8.57 21.53 4.32
CA ILE A 47 -7.75 20.77 5.28
C ILE A 47 -6.24 21.04 5.08
N ILE A 48 -5.78 21.11 3.85
CA ILE A 48 -4.38 21.45 3.56
C ILE A 48 -4.06 22.88 4.02
N GLY A 49 -4.94 23.85 3.74
CA GLY A 49 -4.77 25.23 4.17
C GLY A 49 -4.71 25.39 5.69
N GLU A 50 -5.67 24.80 6.42
CA GLU A 50 -5.73 24.83 7.88
C GLU A 50 -4.54 24.12 8.54
N SER A 51 -4.11 22.98 7.99
CA SER A 51 -2.99 22.21 8.52
C SER A 51 -1.65 22.85 8.24
N SER A 52 -1.52 23.66 7.18
CA SER A 52 -0.28 24.25 6.69
C SER A 52 0.90 23.27 6.76
N PRO A 53 0.84 22.12 6.05
CA PRO A 53 1.80 21.05 6.23
C PRO A 53 3.11 21.31 5.47
N ASP A 54 4.23 20.83 6.03
CA ASP A 54 5.50 20.75 5.29
C ASP A 54 5.51 19.54 4.33
N ILE A 55 4.74 18.50 4.70
CA ILE A 55 4.67 17.22 3.98
C ILE A 55 3.22 16.74 3.96
N VAL A 56 2.72 16.35 2.80
CA VAL A 56 1.45 15.64 2.64
C VAL A 56 1.74 14.19 2.24
N ILE A 57 1.28 13.24 3.05
CA ILE A 57 1.36 11.81 2.74
C ILE A 57 -0.02 11.31 2.38
N ASN A 58 -0.20 10.89 1.13
CA ASN A 58 -1.45 10.35 0.63
C ASN A 58 -1.42 8.82 0.57
N THR A 59 -2.20 8.17 1.44
CA THR A 59 -2.45 6.72 1.42
C THR A 59 -3.89 6.39 0.97
N VAL A 60 -4.67 7.40 0.58
CA VAL A 60 -6.04 7.19 0.09
C VAL A 60 -6.00 6.62 -1.31
N ALA A 61 -6.76 5.56 -1.54
CA ALA A 61 -6.98 4.95 -2.84
C ALA A 61 -8.30 4.16 -2.87
N PHE A 62 -8.88 4.02 -4.06
CA PHE A 62 -9.95 3.07 -4.30
C PHE A 62 -9.32 1.73 -4.71
N LEU A 63 -9.35 0.75 -3.80
CA LEU A 63 -8.55 -0.45 -3.87
C LEU A 63 -9.32 -1.63 -4.49
N GLY A 64 -8.56 -2.45 -5.23
CA GLY A 64 -9.02 -3.74 -5.74
C GLY A 64 -9.50 -3.69 -7.19
N ILE A 65 -9.29 -4.82 -7.89
CA ILE A 65 -9.64 -4.95 -9.31
C ILE A 65 -11.16 -4.87 -9.47
N ASP A 66 -11.89 -5.79 -8.85
CA ASP A 66 -13.36 -5.87 -8.99
C ASP A 66 -14.11 -4.61 -8.55
N PRO A 67 -13.76 -3.94 -7.42
CA PRO A 67 -14.37 -2.65 -7.11
C PRO A 67 -14.14 -1.59 -8.19
N CYS A 68 -12.93 -1.52 -8.75
CA CYS A 68 -12.63 -0.54 -9.81
C CYS A 68 -13.38 -0.84 -11.10
N GLU A 69 -13.51 -2.12 -11.48
CA GLU A 69 -14.32 -2.51 -12.64
C GLU A 69 -15.82 -2.21 -12.44
N LYS A 70 -16.34 -2.33 -11.21
CA LYS A 70 -17.73 -2.01 -10.87
C LYS A 70 -18.02 -0.51 -10.83
N GLU A 71 -17.07 0.28 -10.35
CA GLU A 71 -17.21 1.73 -10.16
C GLU A 71 -16.06 2.48 -10.88
N PRO A 72 -15.99 2.43 -12.22
CA PRO A 72 -14.85 2.96 -12.98
C PRO A 72 -14.65 4.47 -12.81
N GLU A 73 -15.74 5.23 -12.77
CA GLU A 73 -15.67 6.69 -12.55
C GLU A 73 -15.08 7.02 -11.17
N ARG A 74 -15.54 6.34 -10.14
CA ARG A 74 -15.00 6.52 -8.78
C ARG A 74 -13.54 6.13 -8.69
N ALA A 75 -13.15 5.02 -9.33
CA ALA A 75 -11.76 4.59 -9.43
C ALA A 75 -10.89 5.67 -10.10
N PHE A 76 -11.34 6.22 -11.22
CA PHE A 76 -10.62 7.28 -11.92
C PHE A 76 -10.52 8.56 -11.08
N ARG A 77 -11.61 8.98 -10.44
CA ARG A 77 -11.61 10.18 -9.59
C ARG A 77 -10.66 10.04 -8.39
N LEU A 78 -10.70 8.91 -7.66
CA LEU A 78 -9.88 8.71 -6.46
C LEU A 78 -8.43 8.33 -6.76
N ASN A 79 -8.18 7.53 -7.80
CA ASN A 79 -6.83 7.03 -8.08
C ASN A 79 -6.06 7.91 -9.06
N THR A 80 -6.74 8.74 -9.85
CA THR A 80 -6.11 9.58 -10.89
C THR A 80 -6.28 11.08 -10.62
N LEU A 81 -7.54 11.57 -10.52
CA LEU A 81 -7.79 13.01 -10.40
C LEU A 81 -7.46 13.55 -9.01
N TYR A 82 -7.69 12.79 -7.95
CA TYR A 82 -7.34 13.20 -6.60
C TYR A 82 -5.82 13.34 -6.40
N PRO A 83 -4.96 12.37 -6.78
CA PRO A 83 -3.51 12.57 -6.79
C PRO A 83 -3.03 13.72 -7.68
N LYS A 84 -3.66 13.93 -8.86
CA LYS A 84 -3.41 15.09 -9.71
C LYS A 84 -3.63 16.39 -8.92
N PHE A 85 -4.77 16.52 -8.27
CA PHE A 85 -5.12 17.70 -7.47
C PHE A 85 -4.15 17.93 -6.31
N LEU A 86 -3.71 16.85 -5.62
CA LEU A 86 -2.68 16.98 -4.58
C LEU A 86 -1.33 17.45 -5.14
N ALA A 87 -0.97 17.02 -6.35
CA ALA A 87 0.25 17.50 -7.02
C ALA A 87 0.17 18.99 -7.40
N GLU A 88 -1.00 19.46 -7.88
CA GLU A 88 -1.27 20.87 -8.13
C GLU A 88 -1.15 21.72 -6.85
N LEU A 89 -1.72 21.22 -5.74
CA LEU A 89 -1.60 21.87 -4.44
C LEU A 89 -0.17 21.84 -3.90
N SER A 90 0.57 20.75 -4.10
CA SER A 90 1.99 20.67 -3.75
C SER A 90 2.80 21.74 -4.46
N ASN A 91 2.56 21.92 -5.75
CA ASN A 91 3.26 22.92 -6.55
C ASN A 91 2.93 24.35 -6.12
N SER A 92 1.66 24.65 -5.78
CA SER A 92 1.22 25.99 -5.38
C SER A 92 1.54 26.34 -3.92
N ASN A 93 1.52 25.37 -3.00
CA ASN A 93 1.76 25.60 -1.56
C ASN A 93 3.17 25.20 -1.10
N GLY A 94 3.97 24.55 -1.94
CA GLY A 94 5.37 24.23 -1.66
C GLY A 94 5.63 23.07 -0.71
N PHE A 95 4.63 22.25 -0.34
CA PHE A 95 4.84 21.06 0.49
C PHE A 95 5.43 19.89 -0.31
N LEU A 96 6.10 18.96 0.37
CA LEU A 96 6.53 17.69 -0.20
C LEU A 96 5.32 16.74 -0.31
N LEU A 97 5.05 16.21 -1.52
CA LEU A 97 4.02 15.19 -1.72
C LEU A 97 4.61 13.77 -1.66
N ILE A 98 4.05 12.93 -0.81
CA ILE A 98 4.35 11.50 -0.77
C ILE A 98 3.09 10.72 -1.17
N HIS A 99 3.21 9.86 -2.20
CA HIS A 99 2.09 9.09 -2.72
C HIS A 99 2.45 7.62 -2.87
N PHE A 100 1.50 6.74 -2.55
CA PHE A 100 1.63 5.30 -2.71
C PHE A 100 0.88 4.80 -3.94
N SER A 101 1.61 4.15 -4.83
CA SER A 101 1.12 3.45 -6.02
C SER A 101 1.21 1.94 -5.82
N THR A 102 1.20 1.16 -6.90
CA THR A 102 1.04 -0.29 -6.86
C THR A 102 1.91 -1.00 -7.90
N ASP A 103 2.23 -2.28 -7.66
CA ASP A 103 2.80 -3.21 -8.63
C ASP A 103 1.80 -3.57 -9.76
N ALA A 104 0.49 -3.40 -9.53
CA ALA A 104 -0.55 -3.67 -10.53
C ALA A 104 -0.48 -2.76 -11.78
N VAL A 105 0.43 -1.78 -11.79
CA VAL A 105 0.74 -1.00 -13.00
C VAL A 105 1.49 -1.81 -14.05
N PHE A 106 2.01 -2.99 -13.72
CA PHE A 106 2.77 -3.85 -14.63
C PHE A 106 1.90 -4.97 -15.23
N SER A 107 2.33 -5.45 -16.41
CA SER A 107 1.81 -6.68 -17.03
C SER A 107 2.52 -7.91 -16.45
N ASP A 108 2.02 -9.10 -16.77
CA ASP A 108 2.61 -10.37 -16.33
C ASP A 108 3.74 -10.88 -17.26
N GLU A 109 4.15 -10.06 -18.24
CA GLU A 109 4.96 -10.52 -19.40
C GLU A 109 6.46 -10.68 -19.10
N LYS A 110 7.01 -9.98 -18.09
CA LYS A 110 8.46 -9.91 -17.88
C LYS A 110 9.06 -11.24 -17.40
N GLY A 111 8.33 -12.03 -16.61
CA GLY A 111 8.84 -13.28 -16.03
C GLY A 111 9.90 -13.10 -14.92
N ASP A 112 10.30 -11.87 -14.62
CA ASP A 112 11.26 -11.48 -13.59
C ASP A 112 10.76 -10.26 -12.80
N PHE A 113 11.51 -9.82 -11.79
CA PHE A 113 11.16 -8.63 -11.00
C PHE A 113 11.09 -7.38 -11.87
N TYR A 114 10.01 -6.61 -11.70
CA TYR A 114 9.90 -5.27 -12.27
C TYR A 114 10.68 -4.26 -11.43
N THR A 115 11.34 -3.33 -12.11
CA THR A 115 12.13 -2.25 -11.51
C THR A 115 11.56 -0.90 -11.92
N GLU A 116 12.09 0.19 -11.37
CA GLU A 116 11.69 1.56 -11.73
C GLU A 116 11.92 1.91 -13.21
N LYS A 117 12.78 1.15 -13.91
CA LYS A 117 13.08 1.33 -15.35
C LYS A 117 12.05 0.68 -16.26
N ASP A 118 11.28 -0.27 -15.74
CA ASP A 118 10.30 -0.98 -16.56
C ASP A 118 9.10 -0.08 -16.85
N CYS A 119 8.65 -0.14 -18.10
CA CYS A 119 7.50 0.63 -18.55
C CYS A 119 6.19 0.01 -18.01
N PRO A 120 5.33 0.79 -17.33
CA PRO A 120 4.02 0.31 -16.90
C PRO A 120 3.12 -0.10 -18.08
N ARG A 121 2.44 -1.24 -17.90
CA ARG A 121 1.46 -1.79 -18.85
C ARG A 121 0.32 -2.45 -18.04
N PRO A 122 -0.57 -1.65 -17.43
CA PRO A 122 -1.61 -2.18 -16.55
C PRO A 122 -2.63 -3.04 -17.30
N LEU A 123 -3.06 -4.14 -16.68
CA LEU A 123 -3.98 -5.12 -17.25
C LEU A 123 -5.46 -4.86 -16.88
N ASN A 124 -5.73 -4.02 -15.90
CA ASN A 124 -7.05 -3.78 -15.34
C ASN A 124 -7.22 -2.32 -14.92
N LEU A 125 -8.46 -1.96 -14.61
CA LEU A 125 -8.82 -0.58 -14.30
C LEU A 125 -8.14 -0.06 -13.01
N TYR A 126 -7.94 -0.93 -12.03
CA TYR A 126 -7.20 -0.55 -10.81
C TYR A 126 -5.77 -0.10 -11.15
N GLY A 127 -5.02 -0.94 -11.84
CA GLY A 127 -3.65 -0.61 -12.27
C GLY A 127 -3.60 0.62 -13.18
N PHE A 128 -4.53 0.71 -14.14
CA PHE A 128 -4.62 1.84 -15.08
C PHE A 128 -4.88 3.17 -14.36
N THR A 129 -5.85 3.21 -13.46
CA THR A 129 -6.20 4.44 -12.72
C THR A 129 -5.11 4.86 -11.75
N LYS A 130 -4.42 3.92 -11.10
CA LYS A 130 -3.25 4.20 -10.25
C LYS A 130 -2.08 4.76 -11.09
N TYR A 131 -1.80 4.16 -12.24
CA TYR A 131 -0.78 4.67 -13.16
C TYR A 131 -1.10 6.07 -13.68
N GLY A 132 -2.36 6.37 -13.97
CA GLY A 132 -2.80 7.72 -14.33
C GLY A 132 -2.44 8.76 -13.26
N GLY A 133 -2.61 8.42 -11.97
CA GLY A 133 -2.16 9.25 -10.86
C GLY A 133 -0.64 9.43 -10.82
N ASP A 134 0.13 8.35 -11.04
CA ASP A 134 1.59 8.39 -11.12
C ASP A 134 2.05 9.40 -12.19
N CYS A 135 1.45 9.34 -13.39
CA CYS A 135 1.78 10.22 -14.51
C CYS A 135 1.53 11.69 -14.17
N PHE A 136 0.38 12.02 -13.56
CA PHE A 136 0.08 13.41 -13.19
C PHE A 136 1.02 13.94 -12.11
N ILE A 137 1.33 13.17 -11.07
CA ILE A 137 2.28 13.59 -10.03
C ILE A 137 3.63 13.93 -10.66
N GLN A 138 4.16 13.03 -11.50
CA GLN A 138 5.46 13.21 -12.15
C GLN A 138 5.50 14.42 -13.11
N ALA A 139 4.38 14.72 -13.77
CA ALA A 139 4.28 15.84 -14.71
C ALA A 139 4.14 17.19 -14.03
N ILE A 140 3.42 17.27 -12.88
CA ILE A 140 2.99 18.52 -12.28
C ILE A 140 3.97 19.03 -11.23
N THR A 141 4.46 18.19 -10.32
CA THR A 141 5.35 18.63 -9.23
C THR A 141 6.74 18.01 -9.33
N LYS A 142 7.76 18.74 -8.84
CA LYS A 142 9.14 18.23 -8.73
C LYS A 142 9.47 17.79 -7.29
N ARG A 143 8.62 18.13 -6.32
CA ARG A 143 8.79 17.82 -4.90
C ARG A 143 7.91 16.67 -4.49
N TYR A 144 8.25 15.44 -4.94
CA TYR A 144 7.48 14.27 -4.62
C TYR A 144 8.35 13.03 -4.37
N TYR A 145 7.83 12.13 -3.55
CA TYR A 145 8.19 10.73 -3.54
C TYR A 145 6.97 9.91 -3.95
N LEU A 146 7.14 9.10 -4.97
CA LEU A 146 6.13 8.17 -5.48
C LEU A 146 6.61 6.74 -5.21
N PHE A 147 5.90 6.01 -4.35
CA PHE A 147 6.28 4.67 -3.95
C PHE A 147 5.35 3.63 -4.58
N ARG A 148 5.85 2.80 -5.48
CA ARG A 148 5.15 1.59 -5.91
C ARG A 148 5.41 0.51 -4.89
N ILE A 149 4.33 -0.03 -4.34
CA ILE A 149 4.34 -1.08 -3.33
C ILE A 149 3.52 -2.28 -3.82
N PRO A 150 3.93 -3.51 -3.50
CA PRO A 150 3.20 -4.71 -3.92
C PRO A 150 2.13 -5.09 -2.89
N VAL A 151 1.73 -6.37 -2.88
CA VAL A 151 0.81 -6.91 -1.86
C VAL A 151 1.32 -6.59 -0.45
N LEU A 152 0.53 -5.81 0.29
CA LEU A 152 0.82 -5.42 1.67
C LEU A 152 0.14 -6.34 2.68
N PHE A 153 0.90 -6.74 3.70
CA PHE A 153 0.37 -7.26 4.96
C PHE A 153 0.82 -6.38 6.13
N GLY A 154 0.10 -6.46 7.23
CA GLY A 154 0.39 -5.60 8.40
C GLY A 154 -0.86 -5.31 9.21
N GLU A 155 -0.74 -4.51 10.24
CA GLU A 155 -1.82 -4.11 11.12
C GLU A 155 -2.87 -3.30 10.34
N ALA A 156 -4.15 -3.60 10.58
CA ALA A 156 -5.27 -2.94 9.94
C ALA A 156 -6.44 -2.78 10.91
N THR A 157 -7.23 -1.71 10.72
CA THR A 157 -8.48 -1.50 11.48
C THR A 157 -9.69 -2.17 10.82
N LYS A 158 -9.56 -2.61 9.56
CA LYS A 158 -10.65 -3.21 8.78
C LYS A 158 -10.20 -4.54 8.19
N ASN A 159 -11.06 -5.54 8.24
CA ASN A 159 -10.82 -6.88 7.68
C ASN A 159 -11.22 -6.93 6.19
N ASN A 160 -10.78 -5.96 5.39
CA ASN A 160 -11.22 -5.80 4.01
C ASN A 160 -10.15 -6.14 2.95
N GLN A 161 -8.93 -6.41 3.35
CA GLN A 161 -7.84 -6.82 2.45
C GLN A 161 -7.54 -8.32 2.60
N PHE A 162 -6.64 -8.84 1.77
CA PHE A 162 -6.44 -10.29 1.60
C PHE A 162 -6.10 -11.00 2.91
N VAL A 163 -5.02 -10.61 3.59
CA VAL A 163 -4.54 -11.32 4.79
C VAL A 163 -5.59 -11.25 5.92
N GLU A 164 -6.13 -10.06 6.18
CA GLU A 164 -7.12 -9.84 7.23
C GLU A 164 -8.40 -10.64 6.98
N LYS A 165 -8.87 -10.71 5.71
CA LYS A 165 -10.02 -11.54 5.33
C LYS A 165 -9.78 -13.02 5.61
N MET A 166 -8.58 -13.51 5.34
CA MET A 166 -8.24 -14.93 5.57
C MET A 166 -8.12 -15.22 7.06
N LEU A 167 -7.47 -14.35 7.83
CA LEU A 167 -7.40 -14.48 9.29
C LEU A 167 -8.79 -14.42 9.94
N GLN A 168 -9.67 -13.54 9.44
CA GLN A 168 -11.06 -13.49 9.91
C GLN A 168 -11.80 -14.80 9.66
N LYS A 169 -11.71 -15.40 8.46
CA LYS A 169 -12.34 -16.69 8.15
C LYS A 169 -11.85 -17.80 9.08
N ILE A 170 -10.56 -17.82 9.41
CA ILE A 170 -10.01 -18.79 10.39
C ILE A 170 -10.62 -18.54 11.77
N HIS A 171 -10.71 -17.30 12.20
CA HIS A 171 -11.33 -16.92 13.48
C HIS A 171 -12.82 -17.32 13.52
N GLU A 172 -13.52 -17.26 12.39
CA GLU A 172 -14.91 -17.72 12.23
C GLU A 172 -15.05 -19.25 12.16
N GLY A 173 -13.94 -20.00 12.31
CA GLY A 173 -13.91 -21.45 12.42
C GLY A 173 -13.63 -22.22 11.12
N GLN A 174 -13.25 -21.52 10.03
CA GLN A 174 -12.89 -22.18 8.78
C GLN A 174 -11.59 -22.97 8.94
N LYS A 175 -11.63 -24.29 8.65
CA LYS A 175 -10.50 -25.21 8.83
C LYS A 175 -9.69 -25.46 7.56
N VAL A 176 -10.21 -25.08 6.40
CA VAL A 176 -9.51 -25.21 5.12
C VAL A 176 -9.62 -23.90 4.36
N LEU A 177 -8.48 -23.34 3.96
CA LEU A 177 -8.40 -22.15 3.13
C LEU A 177 -7.84 -22.49 1.75
N LYS A 178 -8.66 -22.36 0.69
CA LYS A 178 -8.17 -22.41 -0.69
C LYS A 178 -7.62 -21.06 -1.10
N ILE A 179 -6.34 -21.00 -1.46
CA ILE A 179 -5.60 -19.78 -1.78
C ILE A 179 -4.88 -19.94 -3.12
N SER A 180 -4.87 -18.88 -3.93
CA SER A 180 -4.18 -18.90 -5.22
C SER A 180 -2.66 -19.14 -5.06
N GLY A 181 -2.17 -20.25 -5.66
CA GLY A 181 -0.76 -20.59 -5.76
C GLY A 181 -0.07 -19.97 -6.99
N ASN A 182 -0.82 -19.36 -7.89
CA ASN A 182 -0.31 -18.79 -9.16
C ASN A 182 -0.56 -17.28 -9.30
N ILE A 183 -0.81 -16.57 -8.21
CA ILE A 183 -0.68 -15.12 -8.13
C ILE A 183 0.59 -14.81 -7.34
N ILE A 184 1.62 -14.37 -8.04
CA ILE A 184 2.97 -14.15 -7.50
C ILE A 184 3.27 -12.65 -7.46
N SER A 185 3.67 -12.16 -6.29
CA SER A 185 4.09 -10.78 -6.05
C SER A 185 5.28 -10.77 -5.07
N SER A 186 5.65 -9.63 -4.54
CA SER A 186 6.62 -9.48 -3.44
C SER A 186 5.88 -9.14 -2.16
N PRO A 187 5.50 -10.12 -1.30
CA PRO A 187 4.75 -9.82 -0.08
C PRO A 187 5.54 -8.87 0.82
N THR A 188 4.90 -7.78 1.23
CA THR A 188 5.61 -6.69 1.89
C THR A 188 4.91 -6.24 3.17
N TYR A 189 5.68 -6.12 4.26
CA TYR A 189 5.19 -5.67 5.55
C TYR A 189 5.07 -4.14 5.60
N SER A 190 3.92 -3.63 5.95
CA SER A 190 3.63 -2.19 5.97
C SER A 190 4.58 -1.39 6.87
N ARG A 191 5.02 -1.94 8.01
CA ARG A 191 6.00 -1.26 8.88
C ARG A 191 7.40 -1.19 8.26
N ASP A 192 7.79 -2.17 7.45
CA ASP A 192 9.06 -2.11 6.73
C ASP A 192 9.03 -1.04 5.66
N VAL A 193 7.91 -0.92 4.92
CA VAL A 193 7.68 0.19 4.00
C VAL A 193 7.76 1.54 4.73
N ALA A 194 7.07 1.68 5.86
CA ALA A 194 7.07 2.94 6.61
C ALA A 194 8.48 3.34 7.11
N ARG A 195 9.30 2.37 7.57
CA ARG A 195 10.70 2.62 7.96
C ARG A 195 11.53 3.08 6.76
N GLU A 196 11.34 2.44 5.60
CA GLU A 196 12.09 2.80 4.39
C GLU A 196 11.68 4.18 3.87
N VAL A 197 10.38 4.52 3.89
CA VAL A 197 9.91 5.87 3.58
C VAL A 197 10.55 6.90 4.51
N TRP A 198 10.60 6.61 5.83
CA TRP A 198 11.28 7.48 6.79
C TRP A 198 12.76 7.65 6.45
N ARG A 199 13.47 6.56 6.16
CA ARG A 199 14.90 6.57 5.80
C ARG A 199 15.17 7.39 4.52
N ILE A 200 14.34 7.25 3.49
CA ILE A 200 14.44 7.99 2.23
C ILE A 200 14.25 9.51 2.48
N MET A 201 13.29 9.87 3.32
CA MET A 201 13.02 11.26 3.67
C MET A 201 14.14 11.87 4.52
N ASP A 202 14.60 11.15 5.56
CA ASP A 202 15.61 11.62 6.50
C ASP A 202 16.97 11.81 5.82
N ALA A 203 17.37 10.83 5.01
CA ALA A 203 18.61 10.89 4.22
C ALA A 203 18.51 11.80 2.97
N SER A 204 17.36 12.46 2.76
CA SER A 204 17.14 13.40 1.65
C SER A 204 17.49 12.80 0.28
N TYR A 205 17.01 11.60 0.00
CA TYR A 205 17.17 10.95 -1.31
C TYR A 205 16.60 11.84 -2.42
N GLN A 206 17.06 11.64 -3.65
CA GLN A 206 16.55 12.37 -4.80
C GLN A 206 15.04 12.18 -4.94
N PHE A 207 14.28 13.27 -5.16
CA PHE A 207 12.86 13.17 -5.45
C PHE A 207 12.57 12.29 -6.67
N GLY A 208 11.46 11.57 -6.65
CA GLY A 208 11.07 10.72 -7.77
C GLY A 208 10.35 9.43 -7.39
N LEU A 209 10.34 8.51 -8.34
CA LEU A 209 9.73 7.18 -8.22
C LEU A 209 10.71 6.19 -7.60
N TYR A 210 10.19 5.38 -6.66
CA TYR A 210 10.88 4.25 -6.02
C TYR A 210 9.96 3.04 -5.93
N HIS A 211 10.54 1.86 -6.03
CA HIS A 211 9.89 0.62 -5.63
C HIS A 211 10.27 0.30 -4.17
N ILE A 212 9.31 -0.08 -3.34
CA ILE A 212 9.58 -0.54 -1.98
C ILE A 212 8.92 -1.90 -1.80
N ALA A 213 9.72 -2.94 -1.59
CA ALA A 213 9.26 -4.29 -1.34
C ALA A 213 10.24 -5.04 -0.41
N ASN A 214 9.73 -5.97 0.39
CA ASN A 214 10.58 -6.95 1.04
C ASN A 214 11.23 -7.84 -0.02
N GLU A 215 12.44 -8.30 0.23
CA GLU A 215 13.20 -9.15 -0.69
C GLU A 215 12.47 -10.47 -0.95
N GLY A 216 12.52 -10.92 -2.21
CA GLY A 216 11.93 -12.17 -2.66
C GLY A 216 10.57 -12.01 -3.32
N LYS A 217 10.05 -13.13 -3.76
CA LYS A 217 8.71 -13.28 -4.35
C LYS A 217 8.03 -14.51 -3.79
N ALA A 218 6.71 -14.48 -3.70
CA ALA A 218 5.90 -15.58 -3.22
C ALA A 218 4.49 -15.50 -3.82
N SER A 219 3.81 -16.64 -3.87
CA SER A 219 2.39 -16.68 -4.16
C SER A 219 1.56 -16.20 -2.96
N LEU A 220 0.29 -15.92 -3.18
CA LEU A 220 -0.64 -15.64 -2.07
C LEU A 220 -0.79 -16.87 -1.16
N TYR A 221 -0.70 -18.09 -1.73
CA TYR A 221 -0.68 -19.33 -0.98
C TYR A 221 0.54 -19.40 -0.05
N ASP A 222 1.76 -19.16 -0.57
CA ASP A 222 3.00 -19.19 0.23
C ASP A 222 2.93 -18.17 1.38
N LEU A 223 2.41 -16.96 1.10
CA LEU A 223 2.24 -15.92 2.12
C LEU A 223 1.31 -16.37 3.25
N MET A 224 0.13 -16.93 2.91
CA MET A 224 -0.83 -17.36 3.93
C MET A 224 -0.32 -18.57 4.70
N LYS A 225 0.32 -19.53 4.04
CA LYS A 225 0.95 -20.67 4.68
C LYS A 225 2.01 -20.24 5.70
N GLU A 226 2.91 -19.34 5.31
CA GLU A 226 3.93 -18.81 6.21
C GLU A 226 3.30 -18.06 7.42
N ILE A 227 2.22 -17.30 7.21
CA ILE A 227 1.52 -16.60 8.30
C ILE A 227 0.85 -17.60 9.24
N THR A 228 0.12 -18.58 8.73
CA THR A 228 -0.61 -19.56 9.56
C THR A 228 0.34 -20.46 10.36
N GLU A 229 1.48 -20.84 9.78
CA GLU A 229 2.55 -21.60 10.45
C GLU A 229 3.19 -20.76 11.58
N ASN A 230 3.53 -19.49 11.34
CA ASN A 230 4.14 -18.63 12.37
C ASN A 230 3.18 -18.26 13.51
N LEU A 231 1.86 -18.25 13.27
CA LEU A 231 0.82 -18.02 14.28
C LEU A 231 0.30 -19.31 14.90
N ASN A 232 0.83 -20.49 14.55
CA ASN A 232 0.39 -21.81 15.02
C ASN A 232 -1.14 -22.03 14.90
N LEU A 233 -1.74 -21.57 13.77
CA LEU A 233 -3.18 -21.67 13.56
C LEU A 233 -3.57 -23.09 13.08
N ASP A 234 -4.62 -23.66 13.68
CA ASP A 234 -5.19 -24.95 13.29
C ASP A 234 -6.06 -24.81 12.03
N VAL A 235 -5.41 -24.70 10.87
CA VAL A 235 -6.04 -24.52 9.56
C VAL A 235 -5.16 -25.14 8.46
N GLU A 236 -5.77 -25.84 7.53
CA GLU A 236 -5.10 -26.31 6.32
C GLU A 236 -5.16 -25.24 5.24
N VAL A 237 -4.02 -24.92 4.63
CA VAL A 237 -3.95 -23.98 3.49
C VAL A 237 -3.68 -24.80 2.23
N GLU A 238 -4.66 -24.83 1.31
CA GLU A 238 -4.59 -25.54 0.04
C GLU A 238 -4.28 -24.58 -1.12
N ALA A 239 -3.35 -24.99 -1.98
CA ALA A 239 -3.07 -24.25 -3.21
C ALA A 239 -4.18 -24.49 -4.24
N ALA A 240 -4.70 -23.41 -4.83
CA ALA A 240 -5.69 -23.44 -5.89
C ALA A 240 -5.25 -22.56 -7.08
N SER A 241 -5.82 -22.78 -8.26
CA SER A 241 -5.62 -21.85 -9.37
C SER A 241 -6.41 -20.57 -9.13
N TYR A 242 -5.84 -19.40 -9.51
CA TYR A 242 -6.60 -18.14 -9.45
C TYR A 242 -7.89 -18.20 -10.30
N LYS A 243 -7.93 -19.03 -11.32
CA LYS A 243 -9.11 -19.25 -12.19
C LYS A 243 -10.30 -19.88 -11.47
N GLU A 244 -10.09 -20.47 -10.31
CA GLU A 244 -11.17 -21.00 -9.45
C GLU A 244 -11.92 -19.91 -8.70
N PHE A 245 -11.37 -18.67 -8.71
CA PHE A 245 -11.99 -17.53 -8.07
C PHE A 245 -12.59 -16.57 -9.12
N PRO A 246 -13.83 -16.10 -8.92
CA PRO A 246 -14.44 -15.16 -9.85
C PRO A 246 -13.77 -13.78 -9.73
N PHE A 247 -13.33 -13.24 -10.86
CA PHE A 247 -12.87 -11.86 -11.00
C PHE A 247 -13.60 -11.19 -12.16
N LEU A 248 -13.92 -9.91 -12.02
CA LEU A 248 -14.52 -9.10 -13.09
C LEU A 248 -13.46 -8.58 -14.05
N GLY A 249 -12.34 -8.15 -13.53
CA GLY A 249 -11.22 -7.65 -14.32
C GLY A 249 -10.09 -8.68 -14.49
N ILE A 250 -9.19 -8.41 -15.44
CA ILE A 250 -8.00 -9.23 -15.65
C ILE A 250 -7.11 -9.19 -14.41
N LYS A 251 -6.83 -10.36 -13.86
CA LYS A 251 -5.99 -10.48 -12.65
C LYS A 251 -4.51 -10.46 -13.04
N ASN A 252 -3.73 -9.61 -12.37
CA ASN A 252 -2.27 -9.72 -12.40
C ASN A 252 -1.84 -11.01 -11.72
N THR A 253 -1.06 -11.83 -12.41
CA THR A 253 -0.59 -13.13 -11.90
C THR A 253 0.90 -13.13 -11.57
N PHE A 254 1.68 -12.21 -12.15
CA PHE A 254 3.12 -12.15 -11.91
C PHE A 254 3.64 -10.70 -11.91
N THR A 255 3.61 -10.03 -10.77
CA THR A 255 4.08 -8.65 -10.61
C THR A 255 5.06 -8.45 -9.46
N PRO A 256 6.05 -9.34 -9.24
CA PRO A 256 7.06 -9.06 -8.21
C PRO A 256 7.89 -7.83 -8.60
N ILE A 257 8.16 -6.95 -7.62
CA ILE A 257 8.97 -5.75 -7.81
C ILE A 257 10.23 -5.77 -6.95
N LYS A 258 11.27 -5.09 -7.44
CA LYS A 258 12.47 -4.74 -6.68
C LYS A 258 12.90 -3.32 -7.02
N SER A 259 13.73 -2.70 -6.20
CA SER A 259 14.32 -1.39 -6.50
C SER A 259 15.73 -1.51 -7.04
N GLU A 260 16.09 -0.60 -7.96
CA GLU A 260 17.46 -0.33 -8.36
C GLU A 260 18.04 0.94 -7.70
N LYS A 261 17.24 1.63 -6.88
CA LYS A 261 17.58 2.91 -6.27
C LYS A 261 17.86 2.84 -4.77
N ILE A 262 17.36 1.79 -4.12
CA ILE A 262 17.54 1.55 -2.69
C ILE A 262 18.01 0.12 -2.44
N SER A 263 18.66 -0.10 -1.30
CA SER A 263 19.06 -1.43 -0.88
C SER A 263 17.85 -2.33 -0.63
N PRO A 264 17.94 -3.63 -0.89
CA PRO A 264 16.87 -4.57 -0.57
C PRO A 264 16.48 -4.49 0.91
N LEU A 265 15.17 -4.55 1.19
CA LEU A 265 14.66 -4.74 2.53
C LEU A 265 14.92 -6.21 2.95
N ARG A 266 14.69 -6.53 4.23
CA ARG A 266 14.78 -7.93 4.68
C ARG A 266 13.89 -8.86 3.86
N HIS A 267 14.23 -10.16 3.86
CA HIS A 267 13.44 -11.16 3.15
C HIS A 267 11.99 -11.22 3.67
N TRP A 268 11.02 -11.47 2.77
CA TRP A 268 9.59 -11.44 3.10
C TRP A 268 9.19 -12.40 4.24
N LYS A 269 9.86 -13.56 4.37
CA LYS A 269 9.61 -14.50 5.48
C LYS A 269 10.00 -13.92 6.84
N GLU A 270 11.13 -13.21 6.91
CA GLU A 270 11.54 -12.49 8.13
C GLU A 270 10.55 -11.37 8.46
N ALA A 271 10.00 -10.72 7.43
CA ALA A 271 8.97 -9.71 7.58
C ALA A 271 7.66 -10.31 8.12
N VAL A 272 7.24 -11.50 7.65
CA VAL A 272 6.09 -12.26 8.18
C VAL A 272 6.32 -12.63 9.65
N LYS A 273 7.48 -13.18 9.99
CA LYS A 273 7.82 -13.49 11.39
C LYS A 273 7.71 -12.25 12.29
N GLY A 274 8.21 -11.09 11.81
CA GLY A 274 8.10 -9.82 12.54
C GLY A 274 6.65 -9.36 12.70
N TYR A 275 5.80 -9.56 11.71
CA TYR A 275 4.37 -9.26 11.76
C TYR A 275 3.64 -10.15 12.76
N CYS A 276 3.85 -11.48 12.70
CA CYS A 276 3.21 -12.43 13.60
C CYS A 276 3.59 -12.17 15.07
N ASN A 277 4.85 -11.91 15.36
CA ASN A 277 5.31 -11.53 16.71
C ASN A 277 4.63 -10.24 17.24
N ASN A 278 4.27 -9.31 16.36
CA ASN A 278 3.56 -8.09 16.77
C ASN A 278 2.07 -8.35 17.03
N ILE A 279 1.44 -9.26 16.28
CA ILE A 279 0.04 -9.69 16.55
C ILE A 279 -0.04 -10.35 17.92
N GLU A 280 0.84 -11.30 18.23
CA GLU A 280 0.86 -12.01 19.52
C GLU A 280 1.06 -11.04 20.71
N LYS A 281 1.98 -10.08 20.59
CA LYS A 281 2.20 -9.05 21.61
C LYS A 281 1.00 -8.12 21.77
N GLY A 282 0.30 -7.79 20.68
CA GLY A 282 -0.92 -6.97 20.71
C GLY A 282 -2.11 -7.66 21.37
N VAL A 283 -2.18 -8.98 21.33
CA VAL A 283 -3.18 -9.78 22.06
C VAL A 283 -2.91 -9.74 23.57
N HIS A 284 -1.66 -9.56 23.98
CA HIS A 284 -1.26 -9.50 25.40
C HIS A 284 -1.19 -8.07 25.97
N SER A 285 -1.22 -7.04 25.13
CA SER A 285 -1.27 -5.65 25.58
C SER A 285 -2.67 -5.08 25.35
N SER A 286 -3.39 -4.85 26.46
CA SER A 286 -4.71 -4.20 26.49
C SER A 286 -4.67 -2.69 26.15
N ASP A 287 -3.75 -2.27 25.29
CA ASP A 287 -3.71 -0.91 24.74
C ASP A 287 -4.62 -0.83 23.51
N ARG A 288 -5.92 -0.83 23.79
CA ARG A 288 -6.93 -0.37 22.87
C ARG A 288 -6.88 1.16 22.81
N LEU A 289 -6.53 1.67 21.63
CA LEU A 289 -6.73 3.07 21.27
C LEU A 289 -8.22 3.43 21.23
#